data_774b89b8dc9a7aca220db6434f809623
#
_entry.id   774b89b8dc9a7aca220db6434f809623
#
_cell.length_a   1.000
_cell.length_b   1.000
_cell.length_c   1.000
_cell.angle_alpha   90.00
_cell.angle_beta   90.00
_cell.angle_gamma   90.00
#
_symmetry.space_group_name_H-M   'P 1'
#
loop_
_entity.id
_entity.type
_entity.pdbx_description
1 polymer ?
#
loop_
_entity_poly.entity_id
_entity_poly.type
_entity_poly.pdbx_seq_one_letter_code
_entity_poly.pdbx_strand_id
1 'polypeptide(L)'
;MKFKDKIVMCFSNLYKRKMRTFMTIMGVVVGTCAIVITVSLGVGMQKSQEEALAQMGDLTIINIFNWNSSVDNPLNDEVLEQIRAMDHVVALTPAYNPEWGSIQLVSGKYKYDGTIFGVYMDDLNALGYKLADGSELPEMSEYSILYSADSPYDFYNTKKSRNNRVYPGSGKDPYVDVAEDKIAIQVRLPDDSKKKPKQYDAVFAGIMMDDWSKSPSSSYGIFMDIATVKKLELEYKRANNIKVEGQDKTNYDQVTVKVDDMDNVAEVEEKIQALGFETNSMETVRKPLQEKAQKDQMMLGSLGAISLIVAAIGISNTMIMSVYERTREIGVMKVLGCLISDIRNVFLMEAGCIGFMGGVVGVIVSYIVSYAINYFGTPGSAESMDLFLGAGGMGSTSIIPWWLSVGALVFATLIGLLSGIYPANRAVKIPALTAIKQD
;
A
#
# COMPACT_ATOMS: atom_id res chain seq x y z
N MET A 1 -55.25 2.87 -9.84
CA MET A 1 -54.98 2.46 -8.44
C MET A 1 -54.01 3.45 -7.79
N LYS A 2 -54.25 3.87 -6.54
CA LYS A 2 -53.30 4.74 -5.80
C LYS A 2 -52.05 3.94 -5.46
N PHE A 3 -50.88 4.59 -5.38
CA PHE A 3 -49.59 3.95 -5.09
C PHE A 3 -49.58 3.19 -3.76
N LYS A 4 -50.28 3.76 -2.75
CA LYS A 4 -50.45 3.16 -1.42
C LYS A 4 -51.17 1.81 -1.48
N ASP A 5 -52.21 1.71 -2.31
CA ASP A 5 -53.01 0.47 -2.46
C ASP A 5 -52.14 -0.65 -3.11
N LYS A 6 -51.28 -0.29 -4.06
CA LYS A 6 -50.38 -1.24 -4.71
C LYS A 6 -49.35 -1.83 -3.70
N ILE A 7 -48.81 -1.00 -2.80
CA ILE A 7 -47.91 -1.45 -1.74
C ILE A 7 -48.60 -2.41 -0.77
N VAL A 8 -49.78 -2.05 -0.29
CA VAL A 8 -50.59 -2.90 0.63
C VAL A 8 -50.91 -4.25 -0.01
N MET A 9 -51.30 -4.25 -1.27
CA MET A 9 -51.55 -5.49 -2.03
C MET A 9 -50.29 -6.33 -2.16
N CYS A 10 -49.12 -5.72 -2.44
CA CYS A 10 -47.84 -6.41 -2.55
C CYS A 10 -47.51 -7.16 -1.25
N PHE A 11 -47.50 -6.47 -0.10
CA PHE A 11 -47.22 -7.09 1.18
C PHE A 11 -48.23 -8.18 1.58
N SER A 12 -49.53 -7.94 1.35
CA SER A 12 -50.58 -8.94 1.61
C SER A 12 -50.36 -10.22 0.80
N ASN A 13 -49.94 -10.09 -0.46
CA ASN A 13 -49.71 -11.22 -1.35
C ASN A 13 -48.45 -12.01 -0.93
N LEU A 14 -47.37 -11.32 -0.57
CA LEU A 14 -46.13 -11.96 -0.08
C LEU A 14 -46.39 -12.74 1.22
N TYR A 15 -47.25 -12.21 2.12
CA TYR A 15 -47.58 -12.85 3.39
C TYR A 15 -48.45 -14.09 3.25
N LYS A 16 -49.36 -14.16 2.25
CA LYS A 16 -50.19 -15.33 1.98
C LYS A 16 -49.40 -16.59 1.60
N ARG A 17 -48.15 -16.46 1.13
CA ARG A 17 -47.33 -17.57 0.61
C ARG A 17 -45.94 -17.61 1.25
N LYS A 18 -45.90 -17.65 2.58
CA LYS A 18 -44.73 -17.48 3.42
C LYS A 18 -43.54 -18.34 3.00
N MET A 19 -43.73 -19.65 2.77
CA MET A 19 -42.63 -20.58 2.47
C MET A 19 -41.96 -20.27 1.12
N ARG A 20 -42.75 -19.97 0.09
CA ARG A 20 -42.19 -19.66 -1.24
C ARG A 20 -41.46 -18.33 -1.23
N THR A 21 -42.10 -17.29 -0.67
CA THR A 21 -41.50 -15.96 -0.51
C THR A 21 -40.18 -16.07 0.28
N PHE A 22 -40.18 -16.83 1.38
CA PHE A 22 -38.94 -17.07 2.18
C PHE A 22 -37.84 -17.72 1.37
N MET A 23 -38.13 -18.80 0.63
CA MET A 23 -37.13 -19.48 -0.20
C MET A 23 -36.55 -18.55 -1.28
N THR A 24 -37.41 -17.73 -1.90
CA THR A 24 -36.94 -16.78 -2.93
C THR A 24 -36.11 -15.65 -2.33
N ILE A 25 -36.52 -15.09 -1.18
CA ILE A 25 -35.77 -14.09 -0.44
C ILE A 25 -34.39 -14.66 -0.02
N MET A 26 -34.34 -15.91 0.45
CA MET A 26 -33.08 -16.57 0.81
C MET A 26 -32.09 -16.66 -0.37
N GLY A 27 -32.59 -16.95 -1.57
CA GLY A 27 -31.75 -16.95 -2.77
C GLY A 27 -31.15 -15.55 -3.05
N VAL A 28 -31.95 -14.48 -2.87
CA VAL A 28 -31.46 -13.09 -3.02
C VAL A 28 -30.48 -12.73 -1.91
N VAL A 29 -30.75 -13.14 -0.66
CA VAL A 29 -29.87 -12.93 0.50
C VAL A 29 -28.48 -13.53 0.24
N VAL A 30 -28.43 -14.78 -0.20
CA VAL A 30 -27.16 -15.44 -0.51
C VAL A 30 -26.41 -14.70 -1.62
N GLY A 31 -27.08 -14.32 -2.71
CA GLY A 31 -26.46 -13.58 -3.81
C GLY A 31 -25.96 -12.19 -3.38
N THR A 32 -26.75 -11.45 -2.62
CA THR A 32 -26.37 -10.13 -2.13
C THR A 32 -25.22 -10.23 -1.12
N CYS A 33 -25.31 -11.19 -0.19
CA CYS A 33 -24.27 -11.44 0.81
C CYS A 33 -22.93 -11.81 0.14
N ALA A 34 -22.97 -12.69 -0.86
CA ALA A 34 -21.75 -13.09 -1.60
C ALA A 34 -21.05 -11.88 -2.23
N ILE A 35 -21.80 -10.98 -2.88
CA ILE A 35 -21.23 -9.78 -3.52
C ILE A 35 -20.68 -8.81 -2.48
N VAL A 36 -21.45 -8.51 -1.43
CA VAL A 36 -21.01 -7.56 -0.39
C VAL A 36 -19.74 -8.07 0.30
N ILE A 37 -19.68 -9.34 0.67
CA ILE A 37 -18.47 -9.92 1.31
C ILE A 37 -17.29 -9.91 0.35
N THR A 38 -17.48 -10.30 -0.90
CA THR A 38 -16.41 -10.31 -1.90
C THR A 38 -15.78 -8.94 -2.09
N VAL A 39 -16.60 -7.90 -2.30
CA VAL A 39 -16.12 -6.53 -2.47
C VAL A 39 -15.50 -6.01 -1.16
N SER A 40 -16.10 -6.34 -0.02
CA SER A 40 -15.60 -5.97 1.31
C SER A 40 -14.22 -6.56 1.61
N LEU A 41 -14.00 -7.83 1.25
CA LEU A 41 -12.68 -8.48 1.35
C LEU A 41 -11.67 -7.79 0.43
N GLY A 42 -12.06 -7.46 -0.81
CA GLY A 42 -11.19 -6.74 -1.74
C GLY A 42 -10.74 -5.38 -1.21
N VAL A 43 -11.65 -4.60 -0.64
CA VAL A 43 -11.34 -3.30 -0.02
C VAL A 43 -10.47 -3.48 1.24
N GLY A 44 -10.78 -4.50 2.06
CA GLY A 44 -9.97 -4.81 3.25
C GLY A 44 -8.54 -5.22 2.91
N MET A 45 -8.37 -6.08 1.91
CA MET A 45 -7.04 -6.50 1.43
C MET A 45 -6.24 -5.32 0.86
N GLN A 46 -6.85 -4.46 0.06
CA GLN A 46 -6.19 -3.27 -0.47
C GLN A 46 -5.68 -2.37 0.66
N LYS A 47 -6.53 -2.07 1.64
CA LYS A 47 -6.14 -1.24 2.77
C LYS A 47 -5.04 -1.87 3.63
N SER A 48 -5.13 -3.17 3.88
CA SER A 48 -4.09 -3.91 4.61
C SER A 48 -2.74 -3.90 3.86
N GLN A 49 -2.76 -3.98 2.52
CA GLN A 49 -1.56 -3.87 1.70
C GLN A 49 -0.97 -2.45 1.77
N GLU A 50 -1.80 -1.40 1.67
CA GLU A 50 -1.35 -0.02 1.82
C GLU A 50 -0.70 0.23 3.19
N GLU A 51 -1.31 -0.28 4.27
CA GLU A 51 -0.77 -0.19 5.63
C GLU A 51 0.54 -0.98 5.78
N ALA A 52 0.65 -2.17 5.19
CA ALA A 52 1.87 -2.97 5.21
C ALA A 52 3.01 -2.29 4.43
N LEU A 53 2.71 -1.73 3.24
CA LEU A 53 3.68 -0.99 2.45
C LEU A 53 4.15 0.28 3.18
N ALA A 54 3.24 1.00 3.84
CA ALA A 54 3.59 2.19 4.63
C ALA A 54 4.54 1.89 5.81
N GLN A 55 4.49 0.67 6.36
CA GLN A 55 5.43 0.21 7.39
C GLN A 55 6.81 -0.19 6.83
N MET A 56 6.91 -0.46 5.54
CA MET A 56 8.18 -0.83 4.88
C MET A 56 9.07 0.36 4.52
N GLY A 57 8.62 1.59 4.74
CA GLY A 57 9.38 2.81 4.46
C GLY A 57 8.65 3.79 3.54
N ASP A 58 9.40 4.75 3.01
CA ASP A 58 8.86 5.79 2.13
C ASP A 58 8.61 5.24 0.73
N LEU A 59 7.34 5.17 0.32
CA LEU A 59 6.90 4.59 -0.95
C LEU A 59 7.32 5.42 -2.18
N THR A 60 7.82 6.64 -1.98
CA THR A 60 8.25 7.54 -3.05
C THR A 60 9.75 7.47 -3.32
N ILE A 61 10.46 6.55 -2.68
CA ILE A 61 11.91 6.38 -2.82
C ILE A 61 12.24 5.35 -3.90
N ILE A 62 13.16 5.71 -4.79
CA ILE A 62 13.81 4.82 -5.75
C ILE A 62 15.28 4.71 -5.37
N ASN A 63 15.77 3.50 -5.13
CA ASN A 63 17.19 3.22 -4.95
C ASN A 63 17.78 2.72 -6.26
N ILE A 64 18.82 3.37 -6.72
CA ILE A 64 19.58 3.01 -7.91
C ILE A 64 20.86 2.31 -7.44
N PHE A 65 21.13 1.12 -7.97
CA PHE A 65 22.33 0.34 -7.67
C PHE A 65 23.16 0.14 -8.93
N ASN A 66 24.46 0.31 -8.80
CA ASN A 66 25.40 0.13 -9.89
C ASN A 66 26.29 -1.11 -9.66
N TRP A 67 25.67 -2.25 -9.37
CA TRP A 67 26.37 -3.51 -9.07
C TRP A 67 27.09 -4.10 -10.29
N ASN A 68 26.53 -3.86 -11.47
CA ASN A 68 27.07 -4.32 -12.75
C ASN A 68 27.77 -3.20 -13.51
N SER A 69 28.52 -2.33 -12.80
CA SER A 69 29.23 -1.23 -13.45
C SER A 69 30.02 -1.74 -14.64
N SER A 70 29.34 -1.89 -15.78
CA SER A 70 30.03 -1.96 -17.05
C SER A 70 30.76 -0.65 -17.18
N VAL A 71 32.03 -0.70 -17.56
CA VAL A 71 32.89 0.47 -17.77
C VAL A 71 32.23 1.49 -18.71
N ASP A 72 31.20 1.07 -19.42
CA ASP A 72 30.51 1.83 -20.47
C ASP A 72 29.40 2.78 -19.95
N ASN A 73 28.88 2.61 -18.72
CA ASN A 73 27.83 3.46 -18.17
C ASN A 73 28.05 3.75 -16.67
N PRO A 74 28.99 4.65 -16.30
CA PRO A 74 29.25 4.99 -14.91
C PRO A 74 28.12 5.85 -14.33
N LEU A 75 27.67 5.54 -13.12
CA LEU A 75 26.78 6.38 -12.34
C LEU A 75 27.58 7.55 -11.75
N ASN A 76 27.72 8.62 -12.51
CA ASN A 76 28.56 9.78 -12.22
C ASN A 76 27.74 11.06 -11.97
N ASP A 77 28.45 12.15 -11.66
CA ASP A 77 27.81 13.45 -11.39
C ASP A 77 26.95 13.94 -12.58
N GLU A 78 27.32 13.66 -13.83
CA GLU A 78 26.58 14.04 -15.03
C GLU A 78 25.24 13.30 -15.11
N VAL A 79 25.23 11.99 -14.80
CA VAL A 79 24.01 11.18 -14.74
C VAL A 79 23.12 11.62 -13.58
N LEU A 80 23.69 11.98 -12.44
CA LEU A 80 22.93 12.50 -11.31
C LEU A 80 22.19 13.81 -11.68
N GLU A 81 22.86 14.71 -12.39
CA GLU A 81 22.22 15.94 -12.87
C GLU A 81 21.10 15.65 -13.89
N GLN A 82 21.28 14.66 -14.77
CA GLN A 82 20.22 14.23 -15.68
C GLN A 82 18.99 13.69 -14.92
N ILE A 83 19.24 12.87 -13.87
CA ILE A 83 18.14 12.33 -13.04
C ILE A 83 17.47 13.45 -12.25
N ARG A 84 18.25 14.40 -11.69
CA ARG A 84 17.72 15.55 -10.95
C ARG A 84 16.83 16.45 -11.83
N ALA A 85 17.13 16.55 -13.12
CA ALA A 85 16.37 17.33 -14.08
C ALA A 85 15.09 16.64 -14.60
N MET A 86 14.83 15.37 -14.22
CA MET A 86 13.60 14.68 -14.59
C MET A 86 12.39 15.27 -13.88
N ASP A 87 11.27 15.31 -14.59
CA ASP A 87 9.99 15.67 -13.98
C ASP A 87 9.69 14.74 -12.80
N HIS A 88 9.06 15.27 -11.76
CA HIS A 88 8.68 14.56 -10.52
C HIS A 88 9.82 14.18 -9.57
N VAL A 89 11.09 14.43 -9.90
CA VAL A 89 12.21 14.23 -8.96
C VAL A 89 12.32 15.44 -8.04
N VAL A 90 12.18 15.19 -6.73
CA VAL A 90 12.21 16.24 -5.69
C VAL A 90 13.59 16.39 -5.08
N ALA A 91 14.26 15.27 -4.82
CA ALA A 91 15.58 15.23 -4.20
C ALA A 91 16.32 13.96 -4.61
N LEU A 92 17.64 14.02 -4.59
CA LEU A 92 18.47 12.83 -4.76
C LEU A 92 19.77 12.97 -3.98
N THR A 93 20.30 11.84 -3.52
CA THR A 93 21.63 11.81 -2.91
C THR A 93 22.37 10.52 -3.27
N PRO A 94 23.65 10.63 -3.67
CA PRO A 94 24.51 9.47 -3.75
C PRO A 94 24.97 9.04 -2.35
N ALA A 95 25.33 7.78 -2.19
CA ALA A 95 26.07 7.28 -1.04
C ALA A 95 27.53 7.11 -1.47
N TYR A 96 28.32 8.14 -1.31
CA TYR A 96 29.74 8.10 -1.65
C TYR A 96 30.56 7.58 -0.47
N ASN A 97 31.25 6.46 -0.65
CA ASN A 97 32.14 5.90 0.35
C ASN A 97 33.59 6.21 -0.04
N PRO A 98 34.32 7.02 0.76
CA PRO A 98 35.73 7.26 0.50
C PRO A 98 36.53 5.97 0.74
N GLU A 99 37.75 5.91 0.22
CA GLU A 99 38.66 4.78 0.45
C GLU A 99 38.80 4.50 1.96
N TRP A 100 38.62 3.23 2.34
CA TRP A 100 38.58 2.82 3.75
C TRP A 100 39.82 3.31 4.53
N GLY A 101 39.59 4.03 5.61
CA GLY A 101 40.63 4.55 6.48
C GLY A 101 41.36 5.78 5.93
N SER A 102 40.98 6.32 4.76
CA SER A 102 41.53 7.57 4.21
C SER A 102 41.27 8.77 5.10
N ILE A 103 40.05 8.83 5.64
CA ILE A 103 39.55 9.84 6.57
C ILE A 103 39.40 9.19 7.94
N GLN A 104 39.89 9.85 8.98
CA GLN A 104 39.87 9.36 10.36
C GLN A 104 39.27 10.43 11.28
N LEU A 105 38.28 10.06 12.10
CA LEU A 105 37.82 10.90 13.19
C LEU A 105 38.56 10.47 14.45
N VAL A 106 39.08 11.47 15.17
CA VAL A 106 39.89 11.24 16.37
C VAL A 106 39.43 12.14 17.50
N SER A 107 39.20 11.53 18.67
CA SER A 107 38.96 12.25 19.93
C SER A 107 39.95 11.76 20.98
N GLY A 108 41.04 12.53 21.20
CA GLY A 108 42.14 12.17 22.10
C GLY A 108 42.79 10.82 21.75
N LYS A 109 42.49 9.77 22.52
CA LYS A 109 42.99 8.40 22.31
C LYS A 109 42.04 7.49 21.56
N TYR A 110 40.87 7.99 21.18
CA TYR A 110 39.87 7.21 20.50
C TYR A 110 39.83 7.54 19.02
N LYS A 111 39.62 6.52 18.20
CA LYS A 111 39.46 6.65 16.76
C LYS A 111 38.17 5.99 16.32
N TYR A 112 37.52 6.62 15.34
CA TYR A 112 36.32 6.10 14.68
C TYR A 112 36.74 5.05 13.64
N ASP A 113 36.01 3.94 13.57
CA ASP A 113 36.22 2.84 12.63
C ASP A 113 34.92 2.37 12.03
N GLY A 114 34.00 3.29 11.78
CA GLY A 114 32.73 3.06 11.06
C GLY A 114 32.79 3.58 9.64
N THR A 115 31.70 3.41 8.92
CA THR A 115 31.55 3.89 7.55
C THR A 115 31.34 5.40 7.51
N ILE A 116 31.89 6.04 6.48
CA ILE A 116 31.67 7.46 6.19
C ILE A 116 30.91 7.56 4.88
N PHE A 117 29.77 8.23 4.90
CA PHE A 117 28.95 8.49 3.73
C PHE A 117 29.10 9.96 3.32
N GLY A 118 29.55 10.20 2.10
CA GLY A 118 29.47 11.50 1.44
C GLY A 118 28.10 11.61 0.74
N VAL A 119 27.29 12.58 1.13
CA VAL A 119 25.91 12.75 0.67
C VAL A 119 25.64 14.22 0.32
N TYR A 120 24.56 14.48 -0.42
CA TYR A 120 24.06 15.83 -0.59
C TYR A 120 23.23 16.21 0.65
N MET A 121 23.82 17.00 1.55
CA MET A 121 23.24 17.34 2.84
C MET A 121 21.91 18.08 2.71
N ASP A 122 21.77 18.96 1.70
CA ASP A 122 20.57 19.77 1.46
C ASP A 122 19.35 18.92 1.10
N ASP A 123 19.58 17.77 0.48
CA ASP A 123 18.51 16.86 0.04
C ASP A 123 18.02 15.90 1.14
N LEU A 124 18.77 15.74 2.23
CA LEU A 124 18.44 14.76 3.28
C LEU A 124 17.09 15.00 3.95
N ASN A 125 16.74 16.27 4.22
CA ASN A 125 15.42 16.61 4.78
C ASN A 125 14.29 16.19 3.84
N ALA A 126 14.43 16.48 2.55
CA ALA A 126 13.46 16.07 1.54
C ALA A 126 13.37 14.54 1.42
N LEU A 127 14.49 13.83 1.58
CA LEU A 127 14.55 12.35 1.63
C LEU A 127 13.98 11.78 2.95
N GLY A 128 13.53 12.64 3.87
CA GLY A 128 12.85 12.24 5.09
C GLY A 128 13.80 11.75 6.20
N TYR A 129 15.08 12.12 6.17
CA TYR A 129 15.96 11.93 7.33
C TYR A 129 15.60 12.93 8.42
N LYS A 130 15.66 12.49 9.67
CA LYS A 130 15.31 13.30 10.85
C LYS A 130 16.31 13.08 11.96
N LEU A 131 16.40 14.04 12.89
CA LEU A 131 17.14 13.87 14.12
C LEU A 131 16.42 12.90 15.09
N ALA A 132 17.14 12.40 16.08
CA ALA A 132 16.64 11.44 17.07
C ALA A 132 15.42 11.95 17.86
N ASP A 133 15.26 13.27 17.99
CA ASP A 133 14.11 13.92 18.61
C ASP A 133 12.92 14.12 17.64
N GLY A 134 13.08 13.71 16.39
CA GLY A 134 12.08 13.83 15.31
C GLY A 134 12.08 15.19 14.60
N SER A 135 12.97 16.11 14.96
CA SER A 135 13.13 17.41 14.30
C SER A 135 13.81 17.26 12.93
N GLU A 136 13.69 18.30 12.11
CA GLU A 136 14.41 18.40 10.83
C GLU A 136 15.91 18.58 11.06
N LEU A 137 16.70 18.18 10.06
CA LEU A 137 18.14 18.36 10.08
C LEU A 137 18.48 19.86 9.99
N PRO A 138 19.48 20.36 10.77
CA PRO A 138 19.90 21.76 10.72
C PRO A 138 20.62 22.08 9.43
N GLU A 139 20.80 23.37 9.13
CA GLU A 139 21.70 23.80 8.06
C GLU A 139 23.14 23.34 8.34
N MET A 140 23.79 22.79 7.32
CA MET A 140 25.11 22.20 7.43
C MET A 140 26.20 23.19 7.07
N SER A 141 27.28 23.18 7.83
CA SER A 141 28.50 23.91 7.51
C SER A 141 29.59 22.99 7.00
N GLU A 142 30.69 23.52 6.51
CA GLU A 142 31.87 22.76 6.17
C GLU A 142 32.36 21.95 7.40
N TYR A 143 32.69 20.68 7.21
CA TYR A 143 33.04 19.71 8.26
C TYR A 143 31.94 19.37 9.27
N SER A 144 30.68 19.67 8.99
CA SER A 144 29.56 19.16 9.76
C SER A 144 29.42 17.65 9.61
N ILE A 145 29.15 16.99 10.74
CA ILE A 145 28.96 15.55 10.81
C ILE A 145 27.60 15.24 11.41
N LEU A 146 26.78 14.51 10.67
CA LEU A 146 25.59 13.85 11.20
C LEU A 146 25.97 12.42 11.59
N TYR A 147 25.67 12.07 12.82
CA TYR A 147 25.91 10.75 13.36
C TYR A 147 24.65 9.89 13.22
N SER A 148 24.81 8.66 12.75
CA SER A 148 23.70 7.70 12.86
C SER A 148 23.56 7.22 14.31
N ALA A 149 22.43 6.54 14.60
CA ALA A 149 22.08 6.11 15.96
C ALA A 149 23.18 5.29 16.64
N ASP A 150 23.82 4.37 15.89
CA ASP A 150 24.83 3.46 16.43
C ASP A 150 26.29 3.94 16.22
N SER A 151 26.51 4.97 15.42
CA SER A 151 27.86 5.42 15.08
C SER A 151 28.73 5.89 16.26
N PRO A 152 28.18 6.45 17.39
CA PRO A 152 29.02 6.76 18.55
C PRO A 152 29.72 5.53 19.15
N TYR A 153 29.16 4.33 18.96
CA TYR A 153 29.74 3.07 19.43
C TYR A 153 30.90 2.55 18.58
N ASP A 154 31.10 3.11 17.39
CA ASP A 154 32.21 2.73 16.48
C ASP A 154 33.56 3.33 16.88
N PHE A 155 33.63 4.15 17.92
CA PHE A 155 34.91 4.62 18.45
C PHE A 155 35.58 3.53 19.28
N TYR A 156 36.90 3.33 19.03
CA TYR A 156 37.70 2.39 19.77
C TYR A 156 38.93 3.05 20.37
N ASN A 157 39.46 2.46 21.45
CA ASN A 157 40.64 2.94 22.13
C ASN A 157 41.91 2.42 21.46
N THR A 158 42.73 3.32 20.88
CA THR A 158 43.96 2.96 20.15
C THR A 158 45.06 2.34 21.01
N LYS A 159 45.00 2.52 22.35
CA LYS A 159 45.97 1.92 23.30
C LYS A 159 45.61 0.50 23.73
N LYS A 160 44.46 -0.04 23.30
CA LYS A 160 44.02 -1.40 23.60
C LYS A 160 43.98 -2.24 22.32
N SER A 161 43.79 -3.55 22.48
CA SER A 161 43.56 -4.45 21.34
C SER A 161 42.45 -3.93 20.44
N ARG A 162 42.50 -4.13 19.13
CA ARG A 162 41.59 -3.60 18.10
C ARG A 162 40.12 -3.99 18.35
N ASN A 163 39.85 -5.00 19.16
CA ASN A 163 38.53 -5.54 19.43
C ASN A 163 37.92 -4.98 20.74
N ASN A 164 38.17 -3.70 21.06
CA ASN A 164 37.71 -3.09 22.31
C ASN A 164 36.52 -2.14 22.18
N ARG A 165 35.76 -2.27 21.10
CA ARG A 165 34.51 -1.45 20.91
C ARG A 165 33.43 -1.77 21.94
N VAL A 166 32.63 -0.78 22.27
CA VAL A 166 31.40 -0.98 22.97
C VAL A 166 30.32 -1.24 21.94
N TYR A 167 29.44 -2.19 22.20
CA TYR A 167 28.35 -2.50 21.27
C TYR A 167 27.04 -1.88 21.76
N PRO A 168 26.18 -1.39 20.84
CA PRO A 168 24.83 -0.96 21.19
C PRO A 168 24.10 -2.07 21.95
N GLY A 169 23.32 -1.69 22.96
CA GLY A 169 22.58 -2.67 23.78
C GLY A 169 23.40 -3.42 24.86
N SER A 170 24.73 -3.18 24.95
CA SER A 170 25.59 -3.80 26.00
C SER A 170 25.41 -3.21 27.40
N GLY A 171 24.57 -2.18 27.56
CA GLY A 171 24.41 -1.45 28.82
C GLY A 171 25.60 -0.59 29.23
N LYS A 172 26.52 -0.32 28.31
CA LYS A 172 27.67 0.56 28.51
C LYS A 172 27.57 1.75 27.56
N ASP A 173 27.94 2.93 28.04
CA ASP A 173 28.01 4.13 27.22
C ASP A 173 29.15 4.06 26.19
N PRO A 174 29.03 4.73 25.04
CA PRO A 174 30.09 4.83 24.04
C PRO A 174 31.33 5.52 24.65
N TYR A 175 32.50 5.30 24.08
CA TYR A 175 33.73 5.90 24.59
C TYR A 175 33.88 7.39 24.36
N VAL A 176 33.12 7.94 23.41
CA VAL A 176 33.14 9.33 22.98
C VAL A 176 31.72 9.85 22.99
N ASP A 177 31.49 10.93 23.67
CA ASP A 177 30.25 11.69 23.53
C ASP A 177 30.40 12.61 22.32
N VAL A 178 29.72 12.26 21.23
CA VAL A 178 29.86 12.97 19.95
C VAL A 178 29.31 14.41 20.01
N ALA A 179 28.47 14.73 21.01
CA ALA A 179 27.90 16.06 21.22
C ALA A 179 28.80 16.99 22.07
N GLU A 180 29.54 16.41 23.04
CA GLU A 180 30.33 17.19 24.00
C GLU A 180 31.83 17.13 23.75
N ASP A 181 32.32 15.99 23.26
CA ASP A 181 33.74 15.78 23.07
C ASP A 181 34.27 16.45 21.78
N LYS A 182 35.50 16.99 21.84
CA LYS A 182 36.16 17.53 20.65
C LYS A 182 36.59 16.40 19.73
N ILE A 183 36.07 16.40 18.52
CA ILE A 183 36.39 15.47 17.47
C ILE A 183 37.15 16.20 16.37
N ALA A 184 38.27 15.66 15.95
CA ALA A 184 39.06 16.17 14.84
C ALA A 184 39.00 15.19 13.65
N ILE A 185 38.81 15.73 12.47
CA ILE A 185 38.88 15.02 11.21
C ILE A 185 40.37 15.07 10.76
N GLN A 186 40.92 13.94 10.46
CA GLN A 186 42.33 13.81 9.99
C GLN A 186 42.39 12.99 8.72
N VAL A 187 43.28 13.35 7.84
CA VAL A 187 43.63 12.57 6.67
C VAL A 187 44.76 11.62 7.04
N ARG A 188 44.63 10.34 6.71
CA ARG A 188 45.67 9.34 6.97
C ARG A 188 46.93 9.65 6.15
N LEU A 189 48.05 9.71 6.81
CA LEU A 189 49.35 9.82 6.19
C LEU A 189 50.04 8.44 6.04
N PRO A 190 51.05 8.30 5.15
CA PRO A 190 51.89 7.10 5.10
C PRO A 190 52.46 6.76 6.46
N ASP A 191 52.57 5.47 6.78
CA ASP A 191 52.98 4.98 8.11
C ASP A 191 54.41 5.41 8.48
N ASP A 192 55.26 5.70 7.51
CA ASP A 192 56.62 6.20 7.65
C ASP A 192 56.75 7.72 7.63
N SER A 193 55.64 8.43 7.53
CA SER A 193 55.63 9.89 7.52
C SER A 193 55.98 10.48 8.90
N LYS A 194 56.99 11.36 8.94
CA LYS A 194 57.33 12.15 10.12
C LYS A 194 56.44 13.40 10.29
N LYS A 195 55.56 13.68 9.32
CA LYS A 195 54.64 14.84 9.36
C LYS A 195 53.45 14.52 10.26
N LYS A 196 52.99 15.51 11.02
CA LYS A 196 51.72 15.40 11.71
C LYS A 196 50.57 15.56 10.72
N PRO A 197 49.48 14.77 10.83
CA PRO A 197 48.32 14.94 9.99
C PRO A 197 47.70 16.32 10.21
N LYS A 198 47.21 16.92 9.14
CA LYS A 198 46.40 18.13 9.23
C LYS A 198 45.10 17.77 9.90
N GLN A 199 44.66 18.61 10.83
CA GLN A 199 43.44 18.42 11.62
C GLN A 199 42.42 19.49 11.24
N TYR A 200 41.19 19.05 11.09
CA TYR A 200 40.05 19.92 10.91
C TYR A 200 39.08 19.66 12.08
N ASP A 201 38.54 20.71 12.69
CA ASP A 201 37.62 20.56 13.77
C ASP A 201 36.25 20.11 13.20
N ALA A 202 35.75 18.98 13.69
CA ALA A 202 34.44 18.48 13.33
C ALA A 202 33.35 19.31 14.00
N VAL A 203 32.30 19.64 13.27
CA VAL A 203 31.12 20.32 13.78
C VAL A 203 30.03 19.27 14.01
N PHE A 204 29.56 19.13 15.22
CA PHE A 204 28.45 18.26 15.56
C PHE A 204 27.16 18.84 14.99
N ALA A 205 26.49 18.11 14.09
CA ALA A 205 25.24 18.52 13.47
C ALA A 205 24.00 17.84 14.10
N GLY A 206 24.21 16.66 14.70
CA GLY A 206 23.15 15.92 15.39
C GLY A 206 23.31 14.41 15.29
N ILE A 207 22.45 13.69 16.00
CA ILE A 207 22.30 12.23 15.87
C ILE A 207 20.97 11.98 15.17
N MET A 208 20.99 11.16 14.11
CA MET A 208 19.81 10.82 13.33
C MET A 208 18.93 9.79 14.05
N MET A 209 17.65 9.82 13.74
CA MET A 209 16.73 8.77 14.13
C MET A 209 17.12 7.45 13.48
N ASP A 210 17.08 6.37 14.26
CA ASP A 210 17.35 5.02 13.76
C ASP A 210 16.29 4.58 12.73
N ASP A 211 16.71 4.40 11.48
CA ASP A 211 15.81 3.98 10.40
C ASP A 211 16.56 3.10 9.40
N TRP A 212 16.30 1.80 9.48
CA TRP A 212 16.87 0.80 8.57
C TRP A 212 16.26 0.84 7.17
N SER A 213 15.10 1.49 7.00
CA SER A 213 14.44 1.61 5.70
C SER A 213 15.11 2.61 4.77
N LYS A 214 15.94 3.50 5.32
CA LYS A 214 16.67 4.53 4.57
C LYS A 214 17.87 3.94 3.85
N SER A 215 18.26 4.58 2.76
CA SER A 215 19.41 4.21 1.96
C SER A 215 20.17 5.48 1.54
N PRO A 216 21.42 5.69 2.07
CA PRO A 216 22.09 4.90 3.11
C PRO A 216 21.33 4.91 4.44
N SER A 217 21.46 3.80 5.20
CA SER A 217 20.73 3.66 6.47
C SER A 217 21.22 4.67 7.52
N SER A 218 20.30 5.29 8.25
CA SER A 218 20.62 6.16 9.38
C SER A 218 20.93 5.41 10.69
N SER A 219 21.00 4.07 10.63
CA SER A 219 21.34 3.24 11.79
C SER A 219 22.85 3.15 12.02
N TYR A 220 23.66 3.19 10.99
CA TYR A 220 25.10 3.05 11.07
C TYR A 220 25.84 4.07 10.19
N GLY A 221 27.12 4.30 10.50
CA GLY A 221 27.99 5.23 9.78
C GLY A 221 27.79 6.69 10.19
N ILE A 222 28.49 7.56 9.54
CA ILE A 222 28.39 9.01 9.67
C ILE A 222 28.16 9.64 8.31
N PHE A 223 27.48 10.77 8.28
CA PHE A 223 27.14 11.48 7.06
C PHE A 223 27.86 12.83 7.05
N MET A 224 28.51 13.11 5.95
CA MET A 224 29.22 14.37 5.69
C MET A 224 28.88 14.87 4.29
N ASP A 225 29.02 16.17 4.08
CA ASP A 225 28.87 16.73 2.74
C ASP A 225 29.85 16.10 1.76
N ILE A 226 29.32 15.68 0.60
CA ILE A 226 30.09 14.94 -0.41
C ILE A 226 31.28 15.73 -0.95
N ALA A 227 31.15 17.06 -1.09
CA ALA A 227 32.25 17.91 -1.56
C ALA A 227 33.38 17.92 -0.53
N THR A 228 33.06 17.93 0.76
CA THR A 228 34.02 17.85 1.86
C THR A 228 34.69 16.48 1.89
N VAL A 229 33.95 15.38 1.72
CA VAL A 229 34.53 14.02 1.68
C VAL A 229 35.46 13.85 0.49
N LYS A 230 35.04 14.25 -0.71
CA LYS A 230 35.90 14.22 -1.91
C LYS A 230 37.20 15.06 -1.74
N LYS A 231 37.08 16.23 -1.10
CA LYS A 231 38.21 17.11 -0.80
C LYS A 231 39.21 16.42 0.13
N LEU A 232 38.75 15.81 1.21
CA LEU A 232 39.58 15.10 2.18
C LEU A 232 40.24 13.85 1.54
N GLU A 233 39.50 13.12 0.72
CA GLU A 233 40.06 11.95 0.00
C GLU A 233 41.11 12.36 -1.03
N LEU A 234 40.91 13.48 -1.71
CA LEU A 234 41.93 14.03 -2.63
C LEU A 234 43.23 14.43 -1.88
N GLU A 235 43.10 15.02 -0.68
CA GLU A 235 44.22 15.29 0.20
C GLU A 235 44.93 13.99 0.61
N TYR A 236 44.18 12.94 0.93
CA TYR A 236 44.72 11.61 1.23
C TYR A 236 45.52 11.05 0.04
N LYS A 237 44.96 11.03 -1.16
CA LYS A 237 45.57 10.52 -2.37
C LYS A 237 46.87 11.27 -2.68
N ARG A 238 46.87 12.61 -2.53
CA ARG A 238 48.07 13.45 -2.71
C ARG A 238 49.14 13.17 -1.66
N ALA A 239 48.75 13.00 -0.39
CA ALA A 239 49.67 12.75 0.70
C ALA A 239 50.37 11.37 0.58
N ASN A 240 49.68 10.39 0.02
CA ASN A 240 50.15 9.02 -0.18
C ASN A 240 50.72 8.73 -1.58
N ASN A 241 50.89 9.77 -2.43
CA ASN A 241 51.36 9.65 -3.81
C ASN A 241 50.52 8.68 -4.67
N ILE A 242 49.24 8.53 -4.37
CA ILE A 242 48.30 7.75 -5.16
C ILE A 242 47.93 8.56 -6.40
N LYS A 243 47.99 7.94 -7.58
CA LYS A 243 47.56 8.61 -8.81
C LYS A 243 46.06 8.97 -8.71
N VAL A 244 45.81 10.25 -8.86
CA VAL A 244 44.42 10.71 -8.97
C VAL A 244 44.02 10.49 -10.43
N GLU A 245 43.19 9.52 -10.69
CA GLU A 245 42.46 9.41 -11.96
C GLU A 245 41.53 10.61 -12.04
N GLY A 246 41.37 11.18 -13.24
CA GLY A 246 40.67 12.48 -13.42
C GLY A 246 39.33 12.57 -12.71
N GLN A 247 39.00 13.75 -12.22
CA GLN A 247 37.82 14.07 -11.39
C GLN A 247 36.49 13.60 -12.00
N ASP A 248 36.43 13.33 -13.30
CA ASP A 248 35.24 12.96 -14.05
C ASP A 248 34.87 11.46 -13.96
N LYS A 249 35.58 10.66 -13.17
CA LYS A 249 35.35 9.21 -13.07
C LYS A 249 34.85 8.75 -11.70
N THR A 250 34.23 9.63 -10.92
CA THR A 250 33.55 9.16 -9.70
C THR A 250 32.37 8.31 -10.12
N ASN A 251 32.44 7.02 -9.83
CA ASN A 251 31.32 6.10 -10.02
C ASN A 251 30.68 5.85 -8.66
N TYR A 252 29.40 6.12 -8.55
CA TYR A 252 28.65 5.88 -7.34
C TYR A 252 28.09 4.47 -7.34
N ASP A 253 28.22 3.78 -6.20
CA ASP A 253 27.67 2.43 -6.05
C ASP A 253 26.14 2.47 -5.86
N GLN A 254 25.66 3.56 -5.26
CA GLN A 254 24.26 3.71 -4.90
C GLN A 254 23.84 5.18 -4.95
N VAL A 255 22.62 5.40 -5.43
CA VAL A 255 21.95 6.71 -5.41
C VAL A 255 20.50 6.52 -4.96
N THR A 256 20.04 7.37 -4.07
CA THR A 256 18.66 7.40 -3.62
C THR A 256 17.96 8.62 -4.23
N VAL A 257 16.82 8.40 -4.84
CA VAL A 257 16.00 9.41 -5.50
C VAL A 257 14.64 9.47 -4.82
N LYS A 258 14.15 10.67 -4.56
CA LYS A 258 12.81 10.93 -4.07
C LYS A 258 11.93 11.50 -5.17
N VAL A 259 10.76 10.91 -5.31
CA VAL A 259 9.71 11.36 -6.23
C VAL A 259 8.62 12.11 -5.43
N ASP A 260 7.93 13.05 -6.05
CA ASP A 260 6.90 13.90 -5.44
C ASP A 260 5.66 13.11 -5.00
N ASP A 261 5.23 12.13 -5.81
CA ASP A 261 4.06 11.29 -5.55
C ASP A 261 4.34 9.82 -5.90
N MET A 262 3.68 8.91 -5.16
CA MET A 262 3.81 7.48 -5.38
C MET A 262 3.34 7.05 -6.79
N ASP A 263 2.35 7.73 -7.36
CA ASP A 263 1.84 7.38 -8.69
C ASP A 263 2.84 7.71 -9.81
N ASN A 264 3.79 8.62 -9.55
CA ASN A 264 4.83 9.01 -10.49
C ASN A 264 6.11 8.14 -10.40
N VAL A 265 6.22 7.31 -9.34
CA VAL A 265 7.41 6.45 -9.11
C VAL A 265 7.66 5.52 -10.29
N ALA A 266 6.63 4.88 -10.82
CA ALA A 266 6.77 3.95 -11.93
C ALA A 266 7.32 4.62 -13.20
N GLU A 267 6.90 5.86 -13.50
CA GLU A 267 7.36 6.61 -14.67
C GLU A 267 8.82 7.04 -14.52
N VAL A 268 9.19 7.56 -13.34
CA VAL A 268 10.57 7.96 -13.06
C VAL A 268 11.50 6.75 -13.06
N GLU A 269 11.07 5.64 -12.47
CA GLU A 269 11.82 4.39 -12.45
C GLU A 269 12.09 3.85 -13.87
N GLU A 270 11.08 3.86 -14.74
CA GLU A 270 11.23 3.44 -16.14
C GLU A 270 12.24 4.33 -16.89
N LYS A 271 12.23 5.65 -16.67
CA LYS A 271 13.20 6.58 -17.24
C LYS A 271 14.63 6.29 -16.77
N ILE A 272 14.81 5.97 -15.47
CA ILE A 272 16.11 5.61 -14.90
C ILE A 272 16.60 4.27 -15.46
N GLN A 273 15.71 3.28 -15.58
CA GLN A 273 16.02 1.99 -16.18
C GLN A 273 16.38 2.12 -17.67
N ALA A 274 15.76 3.04 -18.40
CA ALA A 274 16.10 3.34 -19.79
C ALA A 274 17.52 3.92 -19.94
N LEU A 275 18.08 4.55 -18.89
CA LEU A 275 19.48 4.96 -18.83
C LEU A 275 20.43 3.77 -18.58
N GLY A 276 19.92 2.55 -18.32
CA GLY A 276 20.70 1.33 -18.14
C GLY A 276 21.06 1.00 -16.68
N PHE A 277 20.40 1.62 -15.70
CA PHE A 277 20.64 1.36 -14.28
C PHE A 277 19.62 0.41 -13.67
N GLU A 278 20.06 -0.43 -12.74
CA GLU A 278 19.17 -1.25 -11.93
C GLU A 278 18.55 -0.40 -10.82
N THR A 279 17.24 -0.52 -10.67
CA THR A 279 16.46 0.22 -9.67
C THR A 279 15.75 -0.74 -8.72
N ASN A 280 15.57 -0.29 -7.50
CA ASN A 280 14.72 -0.95 -6.52
C ASN A 280 13.81 0.09 -5.87
N SER A 281 12.51 -0.08 -6.04
CA SER A 281 11.49 0.75 -5.44
C SER A 281 10.40 -0.12 -4.81
N MET A 282 9.55 0.46 -3.96
CA MET A 282 8.38 -0.25 -3.45
C MET A 282 7.35 -0.56 -4.55
N GLU A 283 7.48 0.06 -5.74
CA GLU A 283 6.64 -0.25 -6.91
C GLU A 283 6.83 -1.71 -7.38
N THR A 284 8.05 -2.24 -7.30
CA THR A 284 8.36 -3.64 -7.64
C THR A 284 7.63 -4.64 -6.74
N VAL A 285 7.27 -4.25 -5.52
CA VAL A 285 6.47 -5.04 -4.58
C VAL A 285 4.98 -4.73 -4.74
N ARG A 286 4.62 -3.45 -4.87
CA ARG A 286 3.23 -2.97 -4.98
C ARG A 286 2.53 -3.54 -6.22
N LYS A 287 3.16 -3.48 -7.39
CA LYS A 287 2.55 -3.87 -8.67
C LYS A 287 2.10 -5.34 -8.72
N PRO A 288 2.92 -6.34 -8.36
CA PRO A 288 2.47 -7.73 -8.30
C PRO A 288 1.35 -7.96 -7.28
N LEU A 289 1.37 -7.25 -6.15
CA LEU A 289 0.32 -7.34 -5.13
C LEU A 289 -1.00 -6.80 -5.65
N GLN A 290 -1.00 -5.65 -6.33
CA GLN A 290 -2.18 -5.07 -6.95
C GLN A 290 -2.74 -5.96 -8.07
N GLU A 291 -1.88 -6.50 -8.94
CA GLU A 291 -2.31 -7.43 -9.99
C GLU A 291 -2.95 -8.69 -9.40
N LYS A 292 -2.39 -9.23 -8.32
CA LYS A 292 -2.97 -10.35 -7.60
C LYS A 292 -4.32 -9.97 -7.01
N ALA A 293 -4.43 -8.85 -6.33
CA ALA A 293 -5.68 -8.37 -5.73
C ALA A 293 -6.77 -8.18 -6.80
N GLN A 294 -6.46 -7.62 -7.97
CA GLN A 294 -7.40 -7.48 -9.08
C GLN A 294 -7.88 -8.83 -9.61
N LYS A 295 -6.97 -9.81 -9.77
CA LYS A 295 -7.35 -11.17 -10.18
C LYS A 295 -8.27 -11.84 -9.16
N ASP A 296 -7.95 -11.71 -7.89
CA ASP A 296 -8.77 -12.26 -6.80
C ASP A 296 -10.15 -11.59 -6.74
N GLN A 297 -10.22 -10.26 -6.91
CA GLN A 297 -11.48 -9.53 -7.03
C GLN A 297 -12.32 -9.98 -8.24
N MET A 298 -11.71 -10.17 -9.42
CA MET A 298 -12.41 -10.68 -10.60
C MET A 298 -12.97 -12.09 -10.35
N MET A 299 -12.18 -12.98 -9.77
CA MET A 299 -12.59 -14.34 -9.47
C MET A 299 -13.75 -14.36 -8.48
N LEU A 300 -13.63 -13.64 -7.39
CA LEU A 300 -14.68 -13.55 -6.38
C LEU A 300 -15.92 -12.82 -6.90
N GLY A 301 -15.76 -11.75 -7.69
CA GLY A 301 -16.84 -11.02 -8.33
C GLY A 301 -17.64 -11.89 -9.31
N SER A 302 -16.98 -12.77 -10.05
CA SER A 302 -17.64 -13.72 -10.94
C SER A 302 -18.53 -14.71 -10.18
N LEU A 303 -18.08 -15.21 -9.02
CA LEU A 303 -18.89 -16.07 -8.15
C LEU A 303 -20.14 -15.34 -7.62
N GLY A 304 -19.97 -14.08 -7.24
CA GLY A 304 -21.10 -13.22 -6.83
C GLY A 304 -22.10 -13.01 -7.95
N ALA A 305 -21.62 -12.76 -9.19
CA ALA A 305 -22.48 -12.60 -10.37
C ALA A 305 -23.28 -13.88 -10.68
N ILE A 306 -22.66 -15.04 -10.60
CA ILE A 306 -23.35 -16.34 -10.80
C ILE A 306 -24.44 -16.52 -9.74
N SER A 307 -24.16 -16.22 -8.48
CA SER A 307 -25.13 -16.30 -7.38
C SER A 307 -26.35 -15.41 -7.62
N LEU A 308 -26.15 -14.21 -8.17
CA LEU A 308 -27.25 -13.29 -8.53
C LEU A 308 -28.07 -13.78 -9.72
N ILE A 309 -27.46 -14.38 -10.72
CA ILE A 309 -28.18 -15.00 -11.84
C ILE A 309 -29.11 -16.12 -11.31
N VAL A 310 -28.61 -16.96 -10.42
CA VAL A 310 -29.42 -18.00 -9.78
C VAL A 310 -30.58 -17.39 -8.98
N ALA A 311 -30.32 -16.32 -8.22
CA ALA A 311 -31.36 -15.60 -7.51
C ALA A 311 -32.43 -15.00 -8.47
N ALA A 312 -32.01 -14.42 -9.59
CA ALA A 312 -32.89 -13.86 -10.63
C ALA A 312 -33.80 -14.92 -11.24
N ILE A 313 -33.25 -16.11 -11.53
CA ILE A 313 -34.03 -17.25 -12.03
C ILE A 313 -35.03 -17.70 -10.96
N GLY A 314 -34.61 -17.75 -9.68
CA GLY A 314 -35.48 -18.08 -8.54
C GLY A 314 -36.67 -17.13 -8.40
N ILE A 315 -36.42 -15.81 -8.51
CA ILE A 315 -37.48 -14.77 -8.50
C ILE A 315 -38.44 -14.98 -9.68
N SER A 316 -37.90 -15.12 -10.90
CA SER A 316 -38.70 -15.32 -12.10
C SER A 316 -39.60 -16.55 -11.97
N ASN A 317 -39.09 -17.68 -11.52
CA ASN A 317 -39.83 -18.92 -11.34
C ASN A 317 -40.93 -18.77 -10.31
N THR A 318 -40.65 -18.12 -9.17
CA THR A 318 -41.63 -17.83 -8.12
C THR A 318 -42.74 -16.92 -8.62
N MET A 319 -42.38 -15.89 -9.40
CA MET A 319 -43.36 -14.96 -9.98
C MET A 319 -44.22 -15.62 -11.04
N ILE A 320 -43.69 -16.48 -11.90
CA ILE A 320 -44.44 -17.25 -12.88
C ILE A 320 -45.50 -18.09 -12.18
N MET A 321 -45.15 -18.79 -11.13
CA MET A 321 -46.07 -19.62 -10.38
C MET A 321 -47.14 -18.75 -9.66
N SER A 322 -46.72 -17.60 -9.13
CA SER A 322 -47.68 -16.63 -8.54
C SER A 322 -48.73 -16.15 -9.55
N VAL A 323 -48.33 -15.89 -10.79
CA VAL A 323 -49.24 -15.52 -11.88
C VAL A 323 -50.22 -16.65 -12.18
N TYR A 324 -49.80 -17.91 -12.28
CA TYR A 324 -50.66 -19.04 -12.53
C TYR A 324 -51.75 -19.22 -11.45
N GLU A 325 -51.34 -19.15 -10.17
CA GLU A 325 -52.24 -19.33 -9.05
C GLU A 325 -53.28 -18.21 -8.87
N ARG A 326 -52.99 -17.01 -9.46
CA ARG A 326 -53.86 -15.82 -9.39
C ARG A 326 -54.49 -15.48 -10.73
N THR A 327 -54.50 -16.42 -11.67
CA THR A 327 -55.03 -16.20 -13.02
C THR A 327 -56.48 -15.70 -12.97
N ARG A 328 -57.33 -16.25 -12.09
CA ARG A 328 -58.71 -15.82 -11.91
C ARG A 328 -58.83 -14.38 -11.39
N GLU A 329 -58.03 -13.98 -10.40
CA GLU A 329 -57.98 -12.61 -9.88
C GLU A 329 -57.57 -11.61 -10.98
N ILE A 330 -56.59 -11.97 -11.83
CA ILE A 330 -56.15 -11.17 -12.96
C ILE A 330 -57.27 -11.03 -13.99
N GLY A 331 -58.00 -12.11 -14.27
CA GLY A 331 -59.17 -12.10 -15.16
C GLY A 331 -60.27 -11.16 -14.68
N VAL A 332 -60.63 -11.23 -13.39
CA VAL A 332 -61.64 -10.33 -12.77
C VAL A 332 -61.18 -8.87 -12.84
N MET A 333 -59.90 -8.57 -12.51
CA MET A 333 -59.40 -7.20 -12.61
C MET A 333 -59.53 -6.63 -14.04
N LYS A 334 -59.27 -7.44 -15.06
CA LYS A 334 -59.42 -7.04 -16.47
C LYS A 334 -60.87 -6.76 -16.84
N VAL A 335 -61.80 -7.62 -16.42
CA VAL A 335 -63.24 -7.43 -16.70
C VAL A 335 -63.81 -6.19 -16.00
N LEU A 336 -63.28 -5.87 -14.79
CA LEU A 336 -63.63 -4.65 -14.05
C LEU A 336 -62.98 -3.37 -14.65
N GLY A 337 -62.22 -3.46 -15.76
CA GLY A 337 -61.65 -2.32 -16.45
C GLY A 337 -60.31 -1.82 -15.89
N CYS A 338 -59.59 -2.60 -15.11
CA CYS A 338 -58.21 -2.23 -14.68
C CYS A 338 -57.29 -2.10 -15.88
N LEU A 339 -56.48 -1.04 -15.90
CA LEU A 339 -55.48 -0.83 -16.93
C LEU A 339 -54.44 -1.96 -16.90
N ILE A 340 -54.05 -2.43 -18.07
CA ILE A 340 -52.99 -3.46 -18.23
C ILE A 340 -51.66 -3.03 -17.56
N SER A 341 -51.36 -1.74 -17.64
CA SER A 341 -50.19 -1.14 -16.98
C SER A 341 -50.25 -1.26 -15.44
N ASP A 342 -51.43 -1.12 -14.83
CA ASP A 342 -51.58 -1.26 -13.39
C ASP A 342 -51.34 -2.70 -12.93
N ILE A 343 -51.90 -3.67 -13.66
CA ILE A 343 -51.66 -5.11 -13.38
C ILE A 343 -50.19 -5.43 -13.48
N ARG A 344 -49.54 -4.99 -14.56
CA ARG A 344 -48.09 -5.18 -14.73
C ARG A 344 -47.26 -4.57 -13.61
N ASN A 345 -47.59 -3.34 -13.21
CA ASN A 345 -46.90 -2.62 -12.13
C ASN A 345 -47.02 -3.31 -10.77
N VAL A 346 -48.17 -3.94 -10.47
CA VAL A 346 -48.37 -4.71 -9.22
C VAL A 346 -47.36 -5.88 -9.17
N PHE A 347 -47.20 -6.65 -10.25
CA PHE A 347 -46.26 -7.76 -10.30
C PHE A 347 -44.80 -7.30 -10.27
N LEU A 348 -44.46 -6.19 -10.96
CA LEU A 348 -43.14 -5.60 -10.89
C LEU A 348 -42.81 -5.11 -9.47
N MET A 349 -43.79 -4.49 -8.79
CA MET A 349 -43.58 -4.07 -7.39
C MET A 349 -43.40 -5.28 -6.46
N GLU A 350 -44.12 -6.37 -6.68
CA GLU A 350 -43.98 -7.62 -5.90
C GLU A 350 -42.57 -8.19 -6.05
N ALA A 351 -42.06 -8.27 -7.28
CA ALA A 351 -40.71 -8.72 -7.57
C ALA A 351 -39.65 -7.75 -6.99
N GLY A 352 -39.84 -6.44 -7.12
CA GLY A 352 -39.00 -5.42 -6.53
C GLY A 352 -38.96 -5.48 -4.99
N CYS A 353 -40.09 -5.72 -4.35
CA CYS A 353 -40.17 -5.92 -2.90
C CYS A 353 -39.39 -7.16 -2.44
N ILE A 354 -39.43 -8.26 -3.18
CA ILE A 354 -38.62 -9.45 -2.90
C ILE A 354 -37.14 -9.11 -2.98
N GLY A 355 -36.71 -8.41 -4.05
CA GLY A 355 -35.32 -7.95 -4.22
C GLY A 355 -34.89 -7.01 -3.10
N PHE A 356 -35.70 -6.05 -2.72
CA PHE A 356 -35.46 -5.10 -1.65
C PHE A 356 -35.32 -5.79 -0.27
N MET A 357 -36.29 -6.65 0.08
CA MET A 357 -36.23 -7.40 1.34
C MET A 357 -35.02 -8.32 1.40
N GLY A 358 -34.73 -9.04 0.31
CA GLY A 358 -33.54 -9.87 0.19
C GLY A 358 -32.25 -9.06 0.29
N GLY A 359 -32.22 -7.88 -0.33
CA GLY A 359 -31.09 -6.94 -0.24
C GLY A 359 -30.85 -6.45 1.21
N VAL A 360 -31.90 -6.01 1.90
CA VAL A 360 -31.79 -5.55 3.31
C VAL A 360 -31.27 -6.67 4.21
N VAL A 361 -31.90 -7.86 4.15
CA VAL A 361 -31.45 -9.00 4.97
C VAL A 361 -30.06 -9.45 4.55
N GLY A 362 -29.74 -9.44 3.25
CA GLY A 362 -28.42 -9.79 2.72
C GLY A 362 -27.32 -8.86 3.25
N VAL A 363 -27.57 -7.55 3.26
CA VAL A 363 -26.63 -6.56 3.84
C VAL A 363 -26.43 -6.81 5.34
N ILE A 364 -27.51 -7.02 6.09
CA ILE A 364 -27.42 -7.31 7.54
C ILE A 364 -26.58 -8.56 7.79
N VAL A 365 -26.84 -9.64 7.05
CA VAL A 365 -26.08 -10.90 7.15
C VAL A 365 -24.61 -10.65 6.77
N SER A 366 -24.33 -9.83 5.76
CA SER A 366 -22.96 -9.48 5.36
C SER A 366 -22.18 -8.76 6.47
N TYR A 367 -22.84 -7.84 7.21
CA TYR A 367 -22.20 -7.21 8.38
C TYR A 367 -21.87 -8.21 9.48
N ILE A 368 -22.78 -9.18 9.74
CA ILE A 368 -22.53 -10.24 10.74
C ILE A 368 -21.37 -11.12 10.31
N VAL A 369 -21.33 -11.53 9.04
CA VAL A 369 -20.25 -12.37 8.50
C VAL A 369 -18.93 -11.61 8.47
N SER A 370 -18.93 -10.34 8.04
CA SER A 370 -17.74 -9.48 8.05
C SER A 370 -17.17 -9.32 9.47
N TYR A 371 -18.05 -9.09 10.44
CA TYR A 371 -17.66 -9.02 11.85
C TYR A 371 -17.03 -10.35 12.34
N ALA A 372 -17.64 -11.47 11.96
CA ALA A 372 -17.12 -12.80 12.30
C ALA A 372 -15.75 -13.04 11.65
N ILE A 373 -15.57 -12.68 10.36
CA ILE A 373 -14.28 -12.81 9.68
C ILE A 373 -13.21 -11.99 10.41
N ASN A 374 -13.50 -10.75 10.75
CA ASN A 374 -12.54 -9.88 11.44
C ASN A 374 -12.26 -10.35 12.88
N TYR A 375 -13.25 -10.95 13.56
CA TYR A 375 -13.09 -11.46 14.93
C TYR A 375 -12.24 -12.74 14.97
N PHE A 376 -12.48 -13.66 14.05
CA PHE A 376 -11.74 -14.93 13.98
C PHE A 376 -10.44 -14.83 13.17
N GLY A 377 -10.28 -13.81 12.33
CA GLY A 377 -9.09 -13.55 11.50
C GLY A 377 -7.99 -12.73 12.19
N THR A 378 -8.12 -12.41 13.50
CA THR A 378 -7.05 -11.75 14.25
C THR A 378 -5.89 -12.71 14.55
N PRO A 379 -4.61 -12.24 14.51
CA PRO A 379 -3.43 -13.09 14.69
C PRO A 379 -3.33 -13.66 16.11
N GLY A 380 -3.84 -14.83 16.30
CA GLY A 380 -3.84 -15.56 17.59
C GLY A 380 -4.70 -16.81 17.55
N SER A 381 -5.56 -16.96 16.55
CA SER A 381 -6.46 -18.11 16.45
C SER A 381 -6.41 -18.85 15.11
N ALA A 382 -5.53 -18.50 14.17
CA ALA A 382 -5.70 -18.94 12.79
C ALA A 382 -4.43 -19.21 11.98
N GLU A 383 -3.51 -20.08 12.46
CA GLU A 383 -2.54 -20.72 11.56
C GLU A 383 -3.21 -21.48 10.39
N SER A 384 -4.49 -21.86 10.54
CA SER A 384 -5.24 -22.61 9.53
C SER A 384 -6.06 -21.74 8.57
N MET A 385 -6.46 -20.52 8.96
CA MET A 385 -7.25 -19.63 8.11
C MET A 385 -6.35 -18.73 7.23
N ASP A 386 -5.16 -18.37 7.70
CA ASP A 386 -4.14 -17.63 6.92
C ASP A 386 -3.64 -18.45 5.72
N LEU A 387 -3.55 -19.76 5.86
CA LEU A 387 -3.15 -20.66 4.78
C LEU A 387 -4.22 -20.76 3.68
N PHE A 388 -5.51 -20.62 4.04
CA PHE A 388 -6.62 -20.70 3.09
C PHE A 388 -6.89 -19.37 2.38
N LEU A 389 -6.70 -18.22 3.07
CA LEU A 389 -7.00 -16.89 2.52
C LEU A 389 -5.76 -16.14 2.00
N GLY A 390 -4.56 -16.63 2.30
CA GLY A 390 -3.29 -16.03 1.83
C GLY A 390 -3.04 -14.60 2.37
N ALA A 391 -3.72 -14.24 3.45
CA ALA A 391 -3.63 -12.92 4.08
C ALA A 391 -2.72 -13.01 5.30
N GLY A 392 -1.43 -12.74 5.13
CA GLY A 392 -0.50 -12.53 6.25
C GLY A 392 -1.02 -11.40 7.14
N GLY A 393 -1.43 -11.77 8.34
CA GLY A 393 -2.21 -10.95 9.24
C GLY A 393 -1.54 -9.68 9.73
N MET A 394 -2.09 -8.55 9.32
CA MET A 394 -2.09 -7.28 10.05
C MET A 394 -3.15 -6.38 9.43
N GLY A 395 -4.32 -6.24 10.06
CA GLY A 395 -5.38 -5.35 9.63
C GLY A 395 -6.75 -6.00 9.54
N SER A 396 -7.80 -5.21 9.44
CA SER A 396 -9.17 -5.71 9.23
C SER A 396 -9.30 -6.31 7.84
N THR A 397 -9.45 -7.63 7.77
CA THR A 397 -9.54 -8.41 6.53
C THR A 397 -10.77 -8.05 5.69
N SER A 398 -11.85 -7.58 6.33
CA SER A 398 -13.12 -7.24 5.68
C SER A 398 -13.61 -5.86 6.12
N ILE A 399 -13.75 -4.93 5.18
CA ILE A 399 -14.24 -3.56 5.41
C ILE A 399 -15.43 -3.32 4.49
N ILE A 400 -16.61 -3.05 5.08
CA ILE A 400 -17.83 -2.72 4.34
C ILE A 400 -17.98 -1.19 4.29
N PRO A 401 -17.64 -0.52 3.16
CA PRO A 401 -17.92 0.90 3.00
C PRO A 401 -19.43 1.17 2.94
N TRP A 402 -19.87 2.32 3.43
CA TRP A 402 -21.29 2.68 3.43
C TRP A 402 -21.92 2.71 2.02
N TRP A 403 -21.14 3.13 1.00
CA TRP A 403 -21.60 3.15 -0.39
C TRP A 403 -21.86 1.75 -0.95
N LEU A 404 -21.13 0.74 -0.48
CA LEU A 404 -21.33 -0.67 -0.88
C LEU A 404 -22.67 -1.19 -0.38
N SER A 405 -23.06 -0.89 0.87
CA SER A 405 -24.34 -1.28 1.44
C SER A 405 -25.51 -0.70 0.67
N VAL A 406 -25.44 0.60 0.34
CA VAL A 406 -26.46 1.27 -0.49
C VAL A 406 -26.47 0.72 -1.91
N GLY A 407 -25.30 0.57 -2.52
CA GLY A 407 -25.17 0.00 -3.86
C GLY A 407 -25.73 -1.41 -3.96
N ALA A 408 -25.43 -2.28 -3.00
CA ALA A 408 -25.96 -3.65 -2.94
C ALA A 408 -27.48 -3.69 -2.82
N LEU A 409 -28.05 -2.81 -2.00
CA LEU A 409 -29.52 -2.70 -1.84
C LEU A 409 -30.20 -2.27 -3.13
N VAL A 410 -29.66 -1.22 -3.78
CA VAL A 410 -30.17 -0.75 -5.08
C VAL A 410 -30.04 -1.84 -6.13
N PHE A 411 -28.91 -2.52 -6.19
CA PHE A 411 -28.64 -3.56 -7.16
C PHE A 411 -29.54 -4.79 -6.96
N ALA A 412 -29.72 -5.27 -5.74
CA ALA A 412 -30.64 -6.36 -5.42
C ALA A 412 -32.10 -6.01 -5.80
N THR A 413 -32.51 -4.77 -5.57
CA THR A 413 -33.85 -4.29 -5.96
C THR A 413 -33.98 -4.26 -7.49
N LEU A 414 -32.97 -3.78 -8.23
CA LEU A 414 -32.96 -3.78 -9.68
C LEU A 414 -33.02 -5.21 -10.25
N ILE A 415 -32.26 -6.14 -9.70
CA ILE A 415 -32.30 -7.57 -10.09
C ILE A 415 -33.72 -8.12 -9.87
N GLY A 416 -34.38 -7.81 -8.74
CA GLY A 416 -35.75 -8.17 -8.47
C GLY A 416 -36.70 -7.64 -9.53
N LEU A 417 -36.61 -6.35 -9.86
CA LEU A 417 -37.45 -5.72 -10.90
C LEU A 417 -37.20 -6.34 -12.28
N LEU A 418 -35.94 -6.52 -12.70
CA LEU A 418 -35.60 -7.09 -14.00
C LEU A 418 -36.09 -8.53 -14.13
N SER A 419 -35.91 -9.35 -13.09
CA SER A 419 -36.39 -10.74 -13.04
C SER A 419 -37.92 -10.84 -13.08
N GLY A 420 -38.65 -9.80 -12.61
CA GLY A 420 -40.09 -9.70 -12.62
C GLY A 420 -40.67 -9.27 -13.97
N ILE A 421 -39.91 -8.70 -14.90
CA ILE A 421 -40.39 -8.19 -16.20
C ILE A 421 -41.09 -9.29 -17.03
N TYR A 422 -40.40 -10.41 -17.19
CA TYR A 422 -40.91 -11.51 -17.99
C TYR A 422 -42.22 -12.10 -17.43
N PRO A 423 -42.32 -12.47 -16.12
CA PRO A 423 -43.55 -12.94 -15.52
C PRO A 423 -44.66 -11.90 -15.57
N ALA A 424 -44.38 -10.64 -15.28
CA ALA A 424 -45.37 -9.55 -15.31
C ALA A 424 -45.98 -9.36 -16.72
N ASN A 425 -45.15 -9.41 -17.76
CA ASN A 425 -45.64 -9.34 -19.14
C ASN A 425 -46.44 -10.58 -19.54
N ARG A 426 -46.13 -11.76 -19.00
CA ARG A 426 -46.94 -12.97 -19.22
C ARG A 426 -48.30 -12.88 -18.54
N ALA A 427 -48.37 -12.34 -17.33
CA ALA A 427 -49.63 -12.11 -16.58
C ALA A 427 -50.62 -11.24 -17.36
N VAL A 428 -50.16 -10.18 -18.02
CA VAL A 428 -51.05 -9.30 -18.79
C VAL A 428 -51.47 -9.86 -20.15
N LYS A 429 -50.83 -10.91 -20.67
CA LYS A 429 -51.23 -11.57 -21.91
C LYS A 429 -52.31 -12.61 -21.75
N ILE A 430 -52.65 -13.03 -20.52
CA ILE A 430 -53.70 -14.03 -20.27
C ILE A 430 -55.07 -13.44 -20.67
N PRO A 431 -55.87 -14.10 -21.58
CA PRO A 431 -57.16 -13.63 -21.96
C PRO A 431 -58.13 -13.66 -20.76
N ALA A 432 -58.96 -12.62 -20.59
CA ALA A 432 -59.88 -12.51 -19.45
C ALA A 432 -60.95 -13.63 -19.41
N LEU A 433 -61.47 -14.06 -20.58
CA LEU A 433 -62.45 -15.14 -20.71
C LEU A 433 -61.88 -16.50 -20.30
N THR A 434 -60.63 -16.83 -20.70
CA THR A 434 -59.96 -18.08 -20.32
C THR A 434 -59.59 -18.08 -18.84
N ALA A 435 -59.24 -16.92 -18.27
CA ALA A 435 -58.88 -16.77 -16.86
C ALA A 435 -60.07 -17.03 -15.89
N ILE A 436 -61.30 -16.77 -16.31
CA ILE A 436 -62.48 -16.96 -15.48
C ILE A 436 -63.10 -18.37 -15.62
N LYS A 437 -62.84 -19.07 -16.76
CA LYS A 437 -63.31 -20.42 -17.03
C LYS A 437 -62.46 -21.54 -16.47
N GLN A 438 -61.26 -21.23 -15.91
CA GLN A 438 -60.46 -22.24 -15.23
C GLN A 438 -61.08 -22.54 -13.87
N ASP A 439 -61.69 -23.70 -13.75
CA ASP A 439 -62.08 -24.35 -12.48
C ASP A 439 -60.88 -24.84 -11.70
#